data_234a6272a9e3c2aec11aebd4a9db4528
#
_entry.id   234a6272a9e3c2aec11aebd4a9db4528
#
_cell.length_a   1.000
_cell.length_b   1.000
_cell.length_c   1.000
_cell.angle_alpha   90.00
_cell.angle_beta   90.00
_cell.angle_gamma   90.00
#
_symmetry.space_group_name_H-M   'P 1'
#
loop_
_entity.id
_entity.type
_entity.pdbx_description
1 polymer ?
#
loop_
_entity_poly.entity_id
_entity_poly.type
_entity_poly.pdbx_seq_one_letter_code
_entity_poly.pdbx_strand_id
1 'polypeptide(L)'
;MGAGGGSREAIQTLAACLGISGQGKLLGIAVMDELSGPLTCNLGILRYDGACLTAQLDIRYPLCASEEKICGQIAMKVSPAQIAVTRLSGHAPHHVPANHKVVKGLLKAYSEVTGHEGYAFAIGGGTYSRCMPNTVAFGPCFPGDVDTCHMPDEWFSLENMMLSIRIMAHAIAELAGKAD
;
A
#
# COMPACT_ATOMS: atom_id res chain seq x y z
N MET A 1 -37.28 -10.48 -23.80
CA MET A 1 -36.65 -11.81 -23.62
C MET A 1 -35.19 -11.72 -23.99
N GLY A 2 -34.25 -12.09 -23.13
CA GLY A 2 -32.86 -12.33 -23.51
C GLY A 2 -31.77 -11.41 -22.98
N ALA A 3 -31.97 -10.70 -21.84
CA ALA A 3 -30.87 -9.95 -21.19
C ALA A 3 -30.09 -10.75 -20.10
N GLY A 4 -30.41 -12.03 -19.91
CA GLY A 4 -29.85 -12.81 -18.80
C GLY A 4 -28.51 -13.50 -19.06
N GLY A 5 -28.04 -13.62 -20.29
CA GLY A 5 -26.82 -14.35 -20.61
C GLY A 5 -25.55 -13.58 -20.26
N GLY A 6 -25.44 -12.34 -20.67
CA GLY A 6 -24.22 -11.53 -20.50
C GLY A 6 -23.89 -11.19 -19.04
N SER A 7 -24.89 -10.96 -18.20
CA SER A 7 -24.66 -10.66 -16.78
C SER A 7 -24.13 -11.87 -16.01
N ARG A 8 -24.64 -13.07 -16.30
CA ARG A 8 -24.18 -14.31 -15.68
C ARG A 8 -22.74 -14.62 -16.07
N GLU A 9 -22.41 -14.47 -17.33
CA GLU A 9 -21.06 -14.70 -17.86
C GLU A 9 -20.05 -13.69 -17.27
N ALA A 10 -20.43 -12.42 -17.17
CA ALA A 10 -19.62 -11.40 -16.54
C ALA A 10 -19.35 -11.71 -15.05
N ILE A 11 -20.36 -12.14 -14.30
CA ILE A 11 -20.20 -12.55 -12.89
C ILE A 11 -19.27 -13.76 -12.78
N GLN A 12 -19.46 -14.78 -13.62
CA GLN A 12 -18.61 -15.96 -13.63
C GLN A 12 -17.16 -15.62 -13.98
N THR A 13 -16.94 -14.75 -14.95
CA THR A 13 -15.60 -14.28 -15.33
C THR A 13 -14.94 -13.50 -14.19
N LEU A 14 -15.66 -12.57 -13.56
CA LEU A 14 -15.13 -11.85 -12.40
C LEU A 14 -14.78 -12.79 -11.26
N ALA A 15 -15.63 -13.74 -10.93
CA ALA A 15 -15.36 -14.73 -9.90
C ALA A 15 -14.12 -15.59 -10.22
N ALA A 16 -13.97 -16.00 -11.48
CA ALA A 16 -12.81 -16.78 -11.94
C ALA A 16 -11.51 -15.96 -11.97
N CYS A 17 -11.59 -14.65 -12.20
CA CYS A 17 -10.42 -13.75 -12.26
C CYS A 17 -10.01 -13.22 -10.90
N LEU A 18 -10.94 -12.93 -10.02
CA LEU A 18 -10.64 -12.33 -8.72
C LEU A 18 -10.23 -13.37 -7.68
N GLY A 19 -10.97 -14.49 -7.61
CA GLY A 19 -10.73 -15.52 -6.61
C GLY A 19 -10.74 -14.97 -5.18
N ILE A 20 -10.17 -15.75 -4.27
CA ILE A 20 -9.99 -15.35 -2.84
C ILE A 20 -8.55 -14.94 -2.52
N SER A 21 -7.65 -14.97 -3.50
CA SER A 21 -6.24 -14.61 -3.31
C SER A 21 -6.07 -13.11 -3.45
N GLY A 22 -5.76 -12.43 -2.36
CA GLY A 22 -5.49 -10.98 -2.34
C GLY A 22 -4.24 -10.52 -3.10
N GLN A 23 -3.66 -11.33 -3.96
CA GLN A 23 -2.44 -11.03 -4.72
C GLN A 23 -2.64 -10.91 -6.23
N GLY A 24 -3.88 -10.99 -6.72
CA GLY A 24 -4.17 -10.89 -8.15
C GLY A 24 -3.62 -12.03 -9.02
N LYS A 25 -3.36 -13.21 -8.44
CA LYS A 25 -2.79 -14.37 -9.17
C LYS A 25 -3.64 -14.79 -10.36
N LEU A 26 -4.95 -14.83 -10.18
CA LEU A 26 -5.87 -15.24 -11.24
C LEU A 26 -6.03 -14.18 -12.34
N LEU A 27 -5.74 -12.91 -12.02
CA LEU A 27 -5.64 -11.82 -12.99
C LEU A 27 -4.31 -11.82 -13.77
N GLY A 28 -3.34 -12.63 -13.34
CA GLY A 28 -2.01 -12.68 -13.95
C GLY A 28 -1.11 -11.50 -13.56
N ILE A 29 -1.44 -10.76 -12.49
CA ILE A 29 -0.71 -9.56 -12.05
C ILE A 29 0.15 -9.78 -10.81
N ALA A 30 0.17 -11.00 -10.27
CA ALA A 30 0.95 -11.30 -9.07
C ALA A 30 2.45 -11.08 -9.33
N VAL A 31 3.04 -10.21 -8.54
CA VAL A 31 4.47 -9.87 -8.58
C VAL A 31 4.93 -9.50 -7.18
N MET A 32 6.20 -9.71 -6.91
CA MET A 32 6.84 -9.43 -5.62
C MET A 32 8.28 -8.98 -5.83
N ASP A 33 8.76 -8.08 -5.01
CA ASP A 33 10.19 -7.84 -4.82
C ASP A 33 10.57 -7.89 -3.33
N GLU A 34 11.86 -8.05 -3.06
CA GLU A 34 12.37 -8.20 -1.69
C GLU A 34 12.24 -6.93 -0.86
N LEU A 35 12.24 -5.77 -1.51
CA LEU A 35 12.26 -4.48 -0.82
C LEU A 35 10.85 -4.00 -0.43
N SER A 36 9.90 -4.13 -1.34
CA SER A 36 8.53 -3.60 -1.17
C SER A 36 7.45 -4.69 -1.02
N GLY A 37 7.83 -5.96 -1.05
CA GLY A 37 6.94 -7.08 -0.82
C GLY A 37 6.04 -7.43 -2.01
N PRO A 38 4.96 -8.19 -1.78
CA PRO A 38 4.06 -8.65 -2.83
C PRO A 38 3.04 -7.60 -3.25
N LEU A 39 2.58 -7.68 -4.50
CA LEU A 39 1.38 -6.99 -4.94
C LEU A 39 0.17 -7.46 -4.13
N THR A 40 -0.67 -6.50 -3.74
CA THR A 40 -1.99 -6.77 -3.18
C THR A 40 -3.08 -6.29 -4.12
N CYS A 41 -4.15 -7.07 -4.23
CA CYS A 41 -5.31 -6.77 -5.08
C CYS A 41 -6.58 -7.10 -4.29
N ASN A 42 -7.36 -6.09 -3.99
CA ASN A 42 -8.60 -6.23 -3.25
C ASN A 42 -9.80 -5.77 -4.08
N LEU A 43 -10.91 -6.52 -4.03
CA LEU A 43 -12.19 -6.08 -4.55
C LEU A 43 -12.83 -5.11 -3.54
N GLY A 44 -12.67 -3.81 -3.77
CA GLY A 44 -13.19 -2.78 -2.89
C GLY A 44 -14.69 -2.54 -3.06
N ILE A 45 -15.15 -2.50 -4.30
CA ILE A 45 -16.56 -2.24 -4.63
C ILE A 45 -17.03 -3.20 -5.72
N LEU A 46 -18.19 -3.78 -5.51
CA LEU A 46 -18.96 -4.49 -6.55
C LEU A 46 -20.37 -3.87 -6.62
N ARG A 47 -20.74 -3.38 -7.78
CA ARG A 47 -22.04 -2.70 -7.99
C ARG A 47 -22.71 -3.22 -9.24
N TYR A 48 -24.01 -3.44 -9.15
CA TYR A 48 -24.89 -3.75 -10.28
C TYR A 48 -26.07 -2.77 -10.29
N ASP A 49 -26.28 -2.10 -11.41
CA ASP A 49 -27.35 -1.09 -11.57
C ASP A 49 -28.55 -1.59 -12.39
N GLY A 50 -28.61 -2.88 -12.68
CA GLY A 50 -29.64 -3.51 -13.51
C GLY A 50 -29.23 -3.69 -14.98
N ALA A 51 -28.22 -2.99 -15.44
CA ALA A 51 -27.69 -3.07 -16.80
C ALA A 51 -26.20 -3.39 -16.84
N CYS A 52 -25.41 -2.79 -15.94
CA CYS A 52 -23.97 -2.89 -15.91
C CYS A 52 -23.48 -3.42 -14.55
N LEU A 53 -22.52 -4.35 -14.59
CA LEU A 53 -21.79 -4.84 -13.43
C LEU A 53 -20.42 -4.15 -13.38
N THR A 54 -20.17 -3.40 -12.31
CA THR A 54 -18.91 -2.69 -12.08
C THR A 54 -18.17 -3.30 -10.89
N ALA A 55 -16.92 -3.66 -11.11
CA ALA A 55 -15.98 -4.11 -10.06
C ALA A 55 -14.83 -3.11 -9.95
N GLN A 56 -14.62 -2.54 -8.75
CA GLN A 56 -13.51 -1.65 -8.48
C GLN A 56 -12.45 -2.38 -7.65
N LEU A 57 -11.24 -2.43 -8.18
CA LEU A 57 -10.11 -3.06 -7.54
C LEU A 57 -9.19 -2.00 -6.92
N ASP A 58 -8.80 -2.22 -5.67
CA ASP A 58 -7.68 -1.51 -5.02
C ASP A 58 -6.43 -2.38 -5.17
N ILE A 59 -5.48 -1.89 -5.96
CA ILE A 59 -4.25 -2.61 -6.27
C ILE A 59 -3.06 -1.81 -5.75
N ARG A 60 -2.26 -2.44 -4.89
CA ARG A 60 -0.99 -1.89 -4.43
C ARG A 60 0.12 -2.77 -4.97
N TYR A 61 1.07 -2.16 -5.65
CA TYR A 61 2.09 -2.89 -6.38
C TYR A 61 3.51 -2.50 -5.95
N PRO A 62 4.45 -3.45 -6.02
CA PRO A 62 5.84 -3.24 -5.63
C PRO A 62 6.60 -2.34 -6.61
N LEU A 63 7.79 -1.90 -6.19
CA LEU A 63 8.67 -1.02 -6.97
C LEU A 63 9.08 -1.60 -8.33
N CYS A 64 9.15 -2.92 -8.45
CA CYS A 64 9.51 -3.61 -9.69
C CYS A 64 8.36 -3.66 -10.74
N ALA A 65 7.16 -3.19 -10.39
CA ALA A 65 5.99 -3.20 -11.26
C ALA A 65 5.64 -1.79 -11.75
N SER A 66 4.86 -1.72 -12.83
CA SER A 66 4.29 -0.47 -13.31
C SER A 66 2.78 -0.60 -13.49
N GLU A 67 2.08 0.51 -13.30
CA GLU A 67 0.62 0.59 -13.45
C GLU A 67 0.19 0.19 -14.87
N GLU A 68 0.89 0.66 -15.88
CA GLU A 68 0.60 0.35 -17.30
C GLU A 68 0.63 -1.15 -17.57
N LYS A 69 1.67 -1.83 -17.06
CA LYS A 69 1.83 -3.27 -17.22
C LYS A 69 0.71 -4.03 -16.52
N ILE A 70 0.35 -3.62 -15.30
CA ILE A 70 -0.73 -4.24 -14.52
C ILE A 70 -2.06 -4.05 -15.25
N CYS A 71 -2.40 -2.83 -15.67
CA CYS A 71 -3.62 -2.55 -16.41
C CYS A 71 -3.69 -3.34 -17.72
N GLY A 72 -2.59 -3.42 -18.46
CA GLY A 72 -2.50 -4.20 -19.69
C GLY A 72 -2.73 -5.70 -19.46
N GLN A 73 -2.16 -6.28 -18.41
CA GLN A 73 -2.37 -7.68 -18.05
C GLN A 73 -3.83 -7.97 -17.65
N ILE A 74 -4.43 -7.09 -16.87
CA ILE A 74 -5.85 -7.21 -16.52
C ILE A 74 -6.72 -7.13 -17.78
N ALA A 75 -6.49 -6.13 -18.63
CA ALA A 75 -7.25 -5.96 -19.86
C ALA A 75 -7.18 -7.19 -20.79
N MET A 76 -5.98 -7.75 -20.97
CA MET A 76 -5.80 -9.00 -21.72
C MET A 76 -6.57 -10.17 -21.08
N LYS A 77 -6.55 -10.28 -19.77
CA LYS A 77 -7.19 -11.38 -19.04
C LYS A 77 -8.72 -11.34 -19.14
N VAL A 78 -9.33 -10.17 -19.14
CA VAL A 78 -10.80 -10.02 -19.14
C VAL A 78 -11.36 -9.74 -20.54
N SER A 79 -10.52 -9.55 -21.56
CA SER A 79 -10.90 -9.30 -22.96
C SER A 79 -11.89 -10.33 -23.53
N PRO A 80 -11.74 -11.65 -23.29
CA PRO A 80 -12.68 -12.64 -23.83
C PRO A 80 -14.12 -12.44 -23.36
N ALA A 81 -14.33 -11.86 -22.18
CA ALA A 81 -15.65 -11.56 -21.63
C ALA A 81 -16.15 -10.14 -21.97
N GLN A 82 -15.45 -9.43 -22.85
CA GLN A 82 -15.78 -8.05 -23.26
C GLN A 82 -15.92 -7.06 -22.09
N ILE A 83 -15.15 -7.28 -21.01
CA ILE A 83 -15.12 -6.38 -19.85
C ILE A 83 -14.18 -5.22 -20.14
N ALA A 84 -14.68 -4.01 -20.03
CA ALA A 84 -13.86 -2.80 -20.14
C ALA A 84 -13.06 -2.56 -18.85
N VAL A 85 -11.79 -2.21 -19.02
CA VAL A 85 -10.91 -1.83 -17.92
C VAL A 85 -10.68 -0.32 -17.96
N THR A 86 -11.01 0.36 -16.88
CA THR A 86 -10.85 1.82 -16.76
C THR A 86 -10.03 2.14 -15.53
N ARG A 87 -9.01 2.98 -15.71
CA ARG A 87 -8.25 3.55 -14.60
C ARG A 87 -9.08 4.64 -13.92
N LEU A 88 -9.22 4.57 -12.61
CA LEU A 88 -9.89 5.62 -11.84
C LEU A 88 -8.88 6.62 -11.24
N SER A 89 -7.91 6.12 -10.49
CA SER A 89 -6.87 6.92 -9.85
C SER A 89 -5.69 6.03 -9.49
N GLY A 90 -4.52 6.61 -9.25
CA GLY A 90 -3.37 5.84 -8.80
C GLY A 90 -2.16 6.73 -8.51
N HIS A 91 -1.27 6.19 -7.71
CA HIS A 91 0.04 6.77 -7.42
C HIS A 91 1.10 5.69 -7.56
N ALA A 92 2.26 6.06 -8.07
CA ALA A 92 3.41 5.18 -8.06
C ALA A 92 3.82 4.84 -6.61
N PRO A 93 4.45 3.68 -6.36
CA PRO A 93 5.04 3.36 -5.07
C PRO A 93 6.02 4.45 -4.64
N HIS A 94 5.96 4.86 -3.39
CA HIS A 94 6.87 5.83 -2.81
C HIS A 94 8.00 5.11 -2.09
N HIS A 95 9.25 5.45 -2.42
CA HIS A 95 10.42 4.85 -1.81
C HIS A 95 11.53 5.88 -1.58
N VAL A 96 12.11 5.85 -0.40
CA VAL A 96 13.33 6.58 -0.05
C VAL A 96 14.37 5.53 0.37
N PRO A 97 15.55 5.49 -0.28
CA PRO A 97 16.57 4.48 0.01
C PRO A 97 17.05 4.54 1.48
N ALA A 98 17.33 3.38 2.07
CA ALA A 98 17.78 3.29 3.46
C ALA A 98 19.09 4.06 3.73
N ASN A 99 19.92 4.26 2.70
CA ASN A 99 21.15 5.05 2.80
C ASN A 99 20.94 6.56 2.67
N HIS A 100 19.72 7.04 2.42
CA HIS A 100 19.39 8.45 2.33
C HIS A 100 19.61 9.16 3.67
N LYS A 101 20.08 10.41 3.64
CA LYS A 101 20.41 11.18 4.86
C LYS A 101 19.25 11.29 5.86
N VAL A 102 18.04 11.45 5.36
CA VAL A 102 16.83 11.53 6.21
C VAL A 102 16.60 10.20 6.93
N VAL A 103 16.65 9.06 6.23
CA VAL A 103 16.46 7.75 6.84
C VAL A 103 17.52 7.46 7.88
N LYS A 104 18.81 7.70 7.55
CA LYS A 104 19.91 7.53 8.50
C LYS A 104 19.76 8.40 9.75
N GLY A 105 19.37 9.66 9.59
CA GLY A 105 19.16 10.57 10.72
C GLY A 105 18.00 10.14 11.62
N LEU A 106 16.91 9.66 11.06
CA LEU A 106 15.77 9.13 11.81
C LEU A 106 16.14 7.84 12.57
N LEU A 107 16.81 6.90 11.93
CA LEU A 107 17.27 5.67 12.57
C LEU A 107 18.28 5.94 13.69
N LYS A 108 19.18 6.91 13.48
CA LYS A 108 20.12 7.36 14.52
C LYS A 108 19.38 7.93 15.73
N ALA A 109 18.45 8.85 15.51
CA ALA A 109 17.64 9.43 16.59
C ALA A 109 16.85 8.36 17.37
N TYR A 110 16.28 7.39 16.67
CA TYR A 110 15.60 6.25 17.30
C TYR A 110 16.56 5.47 18.19
N SER A 111 17.73 5.09 17.67
CA SER A 111 18.70 4.27 18.41
C SER A 111 19.29 5.00 19.62
N GLU A 112 19.57 6.31 19.50
CA GLU A 112 20.10 7.12 20.61
C GLU A 112 19.10 7.28 21.76
N VAL A 113 17.81 7.38 21.47
CA VAL A 113 16.79 7.57 22.49
C VAL A 113 16.31 6.27 23.10
N THR A 114 16.19 5.20 22.30
CA THR A 114 15.64 3.92 22.77
C THR A 114 16.70 2.92 23.24
N GLY A 115 17.95 3.08 22.80
CA GLY A 115 19.01 2.08 22.99
C GLY A 115 18.87 0.84 22.10
N HIS A 116 17.90 0.82 21.19
CA HIS A 116 17.65 -0.29 20.26
C HIS A 116 18.10 0.08 18.85
N GLU A 117 18.52 -0.91 18.08
CA GLU A 117 18.82 -0.70 16.66
C GLU A 117 17.53 -0.47 15.87
N GLY A 118 17.47 0.65 15.13
CA GLY A 118 16.36 0.96 14.22
C GLY A 118 16.58 0.35 12.86
N TYR A 119 15.48 0.00 12.20
CA TYR A 119 15.50 -0.49 10.81
C TYR A 119 14.36 0.11 9.98
N ALA A 120 14.62 0.25 8.67
CA ALA A 120 13.62 0.71 7.71
C ALA A 120 12.89 -0.50 7.12
N PHE A 121 11.58 -0.37 6.94
CA PHE A 121 10.75 -1.41 6.32
C PHE A 121 9.69 -0.78 5.42
N ALA A 122 9.16 -1.57 4.50
CA ALA A 122 8.08 -1.15 3.64
C ALA A 122 6.72 -1.51 4.24
N ILE A 123 5.73 -0.65 4.02
CA ILE A 123 4.34 -0.89 4.39
C ILE A 123 3.45 -0.87 3.15
N GLY A 124 2.40 -1.68 3.13
CA GLY A 124 1.41 -1.67 2.06
C GLY A 124 0.47 -0.46 2.11
N GLY A 125 0.47 0.31 3.21
CA GLY A 125 -0.34 1.50 3.38
C GLY A 125 0.28 2.75 2.74
N GLY A 126 -0.57 3.72 2.38
CA GLY A 126 -0.11 5.04 1.94
C GLY A 126 -0.19 6.04 3.09
N THR A 127 0.85 6.86 3.26
CA THR A 127 0.87 7.98 4.21
C THR A 127 1.08 9.31 3.47
N TYR A 128 0.98 10.42 4.18
CA TYR A 128 1.27 11.74 3.61
C TYR A 128 2.71 11.88 3.10
N SER A 129 3.64 11.02 3.54
CA SER A 129 5.03 11.02 3.08
C SER A 129 5.14 10.91 1.56
N ARG A 130 4.23 10.20 0.90
CA ARG A 130 4.21 10.06 -0.57
C ARG A 130 3.94 11.37 -1.32
N CYS A 131 3.43 12.40 -0.65
CA CYS A 131 3.11 13.69 -1.27
C CYS A 131 4.32 14.61 -1.41
N MET A 132 5.45 14.26 -0.78
CA MET A 132 6.66 15.07 -0.78
C MET A 132 7.89 14.21 -1.11
N PRO A 133 8.85 14.73 -1.89
CA PRO A 133 10.08 14.00 -2.19
C PRO A 133 10.92 13.82 -0.92
N ASN A 134 11.66 12.71 -0.83
CA ASN A 134 12.58 12.40 0.25
C ASN A 134 11.96 12.38 1.66
N THR A 135 10.67 12.16 1.75
CA THR A 135 9.93 12.10 3.01
C THR A 135 9.55 10.65 3.31
N VAL A 136 9.65 10.23 4.55
CA VAL A 136 9.26 8.88 5.00
C VAL A 136 8.30 8.96 6.16
N ALA A 137 7.49 7.93 6.36
CA ALA A 137 6.73 7.74 7.58
C ALA A 137 7.68 7.30 8.71
N PHE A 138 7.46 7.80 9.93
CA PHE A 138 8.29 7.51 11.08
C PHE A 138 7.43 7.49 12.36
N GLY A 139 7.37 6.33 13.01
CA GLY A 139 6.48 6.09 14.16
C GLY A 139 4.99 5.97 13.74
N PRO A 140 4.04 5.96 14.71
CA PRO A 140 4.25 5.99 16.17
C PRO A 140 4.40 4.61 16.82
N CYS A 141 4.09 3.50 16.12
CA CYS A 141 4.12 2.15 16.70
C CYS A 141 5.56 1.66 16.92
N PHE A 142 5.79 1.01 18.03
CA PHE A 142 7.07 0.40 18.38
C PHE A 142 7.03 -1.11 18.16
N PRO A 143 8.19 -1.76 17.97
CA PRO A 143 8.26 -3.21 17.88
C PRO A 143 7.65 -3.87 19.12
N GLY A 144 6.67 -4.77 18.90
CA GLY A 144 5.95 -5.45 19.97
C GLY A 144 4.65 -4.78 20.43
N ASP A 145 4.35 -3.58 19.94
CA ASP A 145 3.05 -2.95 20.18
C ASP A 145 1.91 -3.73 19.53
N VAL A 146 0.76 -3.70 20.17
CA VAL A 146 -0.48 -4.19 19.55
C VAL A 146 -0.93 -3.17 18.50
N ASP A 147 -1.00 -3.60 17.25
CA ASP A 147 -1.52 -2.75 16.17
C ASP A 147 -3.04 -2.64 16.26
N THR A 148 -3.51 -1.46 16.64
CA THR A 148 -4.95 -1.12 16.73
C THR A 148 -5.38 -0.12 15.66
N CYS A 149 -4.52 0.17 14.67
CA CYS A 149 -4.81 1.09 13.58
C CYS A 149 -6.10 0.70 12.85
N HIS A 150 -7.00 1.68 12.69
CA HIS A 150 -8.31 1.50 12.03
C HIS A 150 -9.25 0.50 12.71
N MET A 151 -8.99 0.11 13.96
CA MET A 151 -9.87 -0.74 14.75
C MET A 151 -10.82 0.09 15.64
N PRO A 152 -12.00 -0.45 16.02
CA PRO A 152 -12.79 0.15 17.07
C PRO A 152 -11.95 0.31 18.35
N ASP A 153 -12.15 1.43 19.05
CA ASP A 153 -11.42 1.77 20.28
C ASP A 153 -9.89 1.83 20.10
N GLU A 154 -9.44 2.32 18.95
CA GLU A 154 -8.02 2.58 18.68
C GLU A 154 -7.41 3.40 19.82
N TRP A 155 -6.27 2.97 20.33
CA TRP A 155 -5.59 3.60 21.45
C TRP A 155 -4.08 3.68 21.25
N PHE A 156 -3.47 4.60 21.98
CA PHE A 156 -2.03 4.78 21.99
C PHE A 156 -1.55 5.01 23.41
N SER A 157 -0.51 4.33 23.87
CA SER A 157 -0.04 4.47 25.25
C SER A 157 0.61 5.83 25.48
N LEU A 158 0.39 6.42 26.65
CA LEU A 158 1.04 7.70 27.03
C LEU A 158 2.57 7.54 27.09
N GLU A 159 3.06 6.40 27.50
CA GLU A 159 4.50 6.10 27.54
C GLU A 159 5.10 6.15 26.14
N ASN A 160 4.51 5.45 25.17
CA ASN A 160 4.94 5.46 23.79
C ASN A 160 4.78 6.84 23.13
N MET A 161 3.76 7.60 23.52
CA MET A 161 3.59 8.98 23.07
C MET A 161 4.76 9.86 23.54
N MET A 162 5.13 9.80 24.82
CA MET A 162 6.24 10.55 25.35
C MET A 162 7.59 10.13 24.77
N LEU A 163 7.76 8.82 24.54
CA LEU A 163 8.94 8.30 23.86
C LEU A 163 9.03 8.81 22.42
N SER A 164 7.92 8.77 21.69
CA SER A 164 7.82 9.29 20.31
C SER A 164 8.17 10.78 20.25
N ILE A 165 7.68 11.60 21.20
CA ILE A 165 8.02 13.03 21.27
C ILE A 165 9.53 13.23 21.45
N ARG A 166 10.17 12.45 22.31
CA ARG A 166 11.64 12.51 22.53
C ARG A 166 12.41 12.14 21.26
N ILE A 167 12.01 11.04 20.60
CA ILE A 167 12.63 10.60 19.35
C ILE A 167 12.47 11.66 18.26
N MET A 168 11.27 12.25 18.11
CA MET A 168 11.02 13.31 17.14
C MET A 168 11.86 14.56 17.40
N ALA A 169 12.02 14.97 18.68
CA ALA A 169 12.88 16.10 19.04
C ALA A 169 14.35 15.85 18.66
N HIS A 170 14.87 14.63 18.93
CA HIS A 170 16.20 14.24 18.52
C HIS A 170 16.34 14.20 16.99
N ALA A 171 15.35 13.66 16.28
CA ALA A 171 15.34 13.60 14.81
C ALA A 171 15.38 15.00 14.18
N ILE A 172 14.60 15.94 14.72
CA ILE A 172 14.60 17.34 14.26
C ILE A 172 15.98 17.97 14.50
N ALA A 173 16.57 17.79 15.67
CA ALA A 173 17.90 18.33 15.98
C ALA A 173 18.98 17.72 15.07
N GLU A 174 18.95 16.41 14.82
CA GLU A 174 19.90 15.72 13.95
C GLU A 174 19.79 16.17 12.48
N LEU A 175 18.57 16.35 11.98
CA LEU A 175 18.33 16.67 10.57
C LEU A 175 18.41 18.16 10.27
N ALA A 176 17.98 19.05 11.20
CA ALA A 176 18.01 20.50 11.02
C ALA A 176 19.33 21.13 11.50
N GLY A 177 20.05 20.51 12.41
CA GLY A 177 21.32 21.01 12.96
C GLY A 177 22.52 20.87 12.01
N LYS A 178 22.37 20.17 10.91
CA LYS A 178 23.38 20.04 9.85
C LYS A 178 22.99 20.90 8.64
N ALA A 179 22.98 22.22 8.82
CA ALA A 179 23.08 23.10 7.68
C ALA A 179 24.51 22.99 7.13
N ASP A 180 24.66 22.45 5.92
CA ASP A 180 25.89 22.47 5.14
C ASP A 180 26.25 23.90 4.75
#